data_50de48331b33d2825a14844523893cce
#
_entry.id   50de48331b33d2825a14844523893cce
#
_cell.length_a   1.000
_cell.length_b   1.000
_cell.length_c   1.000
_cell.angle_alpha   90.00
_cell.angle_beta   90.00
_cell.angle_gamma   90.00
#
_symmetry.space_group_name_H-M   'P 1'
#
loop_
_entity.id
_entity.type
_entity.pdbx_description
1 polymer ?
#
loop_
_entity_poly.entity_id
_entity_poly.type
_entity_poly.pdbx_seq_one_letter_code
_entity_poly.pdbx_strand_id
1 'polypeptide(L)'
;MRQLIAAAAVAGICIFTAGCHSQPNEGPNASTTKSTTTRKAPPLAEGALKGFLLAPEQINAAMGASEMTITKSRIAMSDDSAAMAPKECLAVDSSAQAQVYAGSGFIAVRDQTLQEGDNFTHYAEQAVVLFPTAKQAGAFFTASAEQWGTCKQYTHTQSHSEWTVGAISNTNGVLSTIATQQNAMAAGWACGRALALRNNVIVDVNTCSVDPKNSAVDIANQIAAKVPA
;
A
#
# COMPACT_ATOMS: atom_id res chain seq x y z
N MET A 1 -4.21 6.81 56.90
CA MET A 1 -5.03 5.87 57.63
C MET A 1 -4.86 4.50 56.99
N ARG A 2 -4.27 3.69 57.76
CA ARG A 2 -4.04 2.23 57.66
C ARG A 2 -5.35 1.47 57.52
N GLN A 3 -5.38 0.42 56.69
CA GLN A 3 -5.80 -0.91 57.19
C GLN A 3 -5.40 -2.00 56.20
N LEU A 4 -4.67 -2.97 56.72
CA LEU A 4 -4.31 -4.29 56.26
C LEU A 4 -5.43 -5.29 56.70
N ILE A 5 -5.72 -6.34 55.91
CA ILE A 5 -6.23 -7.65 56.37
C ILE A 5 -5.94 -8.58 55.19
N ALA A 6 -5.02 -9.51 55.20
CA ALA A 6 -4.81 -10.78 55.88
C ALA A 6 -5.49 -12.00 55.18
N ALA A 7 -4.65 -12.96 54.92
CA ALA A 7 -4.71 -14.25 54.23
C ALA A 7 -5.77 -15.27 54.76
N ALA A 8 -6.08 -16.27 53.91
CA ALA A 8 -6.34 -17.62 54.34
C ALA A 8 -6.02 -18.64 53.23
N ALA A 9 -5.09 -19.53 53.52
CA ALA A 9 -4.77 -20.74 52.79
C ALA A 9 -5.69 -21.88 53.27
N VAL A 10 -6.16 -22.72 52.36
CA VAL A 10 -6.75 -24.02 52.70
C VAL A 10 -6.09 -25.10 51.85
N ALA A 11 -5.33 -25.94 52.51
CA ALA A 11 -4.79 -27.18 52.01
C ALA A 11 -5.84 -28.31 52.12
N GLY A 12 -6.10 -29.02 51.02
CA GLY A 12 -6.94 -30.21 51.00
C GLY A 12 -6.15 -31.39 50.47
N ILE A 13 -5.84 -32.32 51.43
CA ILE A 13 -5.27 -33.66 51.18
C ILE A 13 -6.41 -34.60 50.85
N CYS A 14 -6.37 -35.37 49.77
CA CYS A 14 -7.18 -36.57 49.59
C CYS A 14 -6.38 -37.71 48.95
N ILE A 15 -6.33 -38.72 49.65
CA ILE A 15 -5.89 -40.08 49.82
C ILE A 15 -6.10 -40.96 48.58
N PHE A 16 -5.08 -41.80 48.31
CA PHE A 16 -5.06 -42.90 47.33
C PHE A 16 -6.03 -44.04 47.65
N THR A 17 -6.72 -44.54 46.62
CA THR A 17 -7.18 -45.94 46.61
C THR A 17 -6.82 -46.55 45.25
N ALA A 18 -6.01 -47.61 45.30
CA ALA A 18 -5.67 -48.46 44.18
C ALA A 18 -6.85 -49.40 43.84
N GLY A 19 -7.20 -49.46 42.57
CA GLY A 19 -8.13 -50.46 42.02
C GLY A 19 -7.62 -50.88 40.62
N CYS A 20 -7.04 -52.09 40.58
CA CYS A 20 -6.71 -52.78 39.32
C CYS A 20 -7.99 -53.27 38.64
N HIS A 21 -8.20 -52.93 37.37
CA HIS A 21 -9.03 -53.73 36.47
C HIS A 21 -8.48 -53.66 35.03
N SER A 22 -8.50 -54.84 34.41
CA SER A 22 -7.81 -55.23 33.18
C SER A 22 -8.46 -54.65 31.92
N GLN A 23 -7.64 -54.48 30.91
CA GLN A 23 -7.83 -54.00 29.50
C GLN A 23 -9.10 -54.48 28.75
N PRO A 24 -9.49 -53.73 27.67
CA PRO A 24 -8.84 -53.93 26.39
C PRO A 24 -8.44 -52.62 25.63
N ASN A 25 -7.49 -52.84 24.79
CA ASN A 25 -6.75 -52.05 23.88
C ASN A 25 -7.65 -51.19 22.92
N GLU A 26 -7.63 -49.86 23.04
CA GLU A 26 -7.93 -48.95 21.91
C GLU A 26 -6.83 -47.91 21.85
N GLY A 27 -6.18 -47.84 20.71
CA GLY A 27 -5.03 -46.99 20.47
C GLY A 27 -5.35 -45.48 20.56
N PRO A 28 -4.38 -44.65 20.96
CA PRO A 28 -4.57 -43.19 20.98
C PRO A 28 -4.70 -42.66 19.56
N ASN A 29 -5.91 -42.18 19.29
CA ASN A 29 -6.17 -41.39 18.08
C ASN A 29 -5.40 -40.07 18.23
N ALA A 30 -4.15 -40.03 17.76
CA ALA A 30 -3.34 -38.83 17.67
C ALA A 30 -4.01 -37.92 16.63
N SER A 31 -4.83 -36.98 17.11
CA SER A 31 -5.26 -35.84 16.32
C SER A 31 -4.02 -35.07 15.89
N THR A 32 -3.51 -35.42 14.73
CA THR A 32 -2.47 -34.64 14.04
C THR A 32 -3.08 -33.32 13.61
N THR A 33 -3.00 -32.32 14.46
CA THR A 33 -3.28 -30.93 14.08
C THR A 33 -2.25 -30.58 13.00
N LYS A 34 -2.64 -30.70 11.73
CA LYS A 34 -1.86 -30.19 10.61
C LYS A 34 -1.74 -28.68 10.80
N SER A 35 -0.62 -28.26 11.35
CA SER A 35 -0.22 -26.85 11.35
C SER A 35 -0.05 -26.47 9.88
N THR A 36 -1.05 -25.79 9.30
CA THR A 36 -0.98 -25.26 7.94
C THR A 36 -0.04 -24.07 8.00
N THR A 37 1.25 -24.31 7.86
CA THR A 37 2.23 -23.25 7.65
C THR A 37 1.89 -22.62 6.31
N THR A 38 1.29 -21.43 6.31
CA THR A 38 1.00 -20.64 5.11
C THR A 38 2.35 -20.32 4.48
N ARG A 39 2.74 -21.09 3.46
CA ARG A 39 3.99 -20.89 2.75
C ARG A 39 3.89 -19.58 2.00
N LYS A 40 4.67 -18.58 2.41
CA LYS A 40 4.76 -17.31 1.71
C LYS A 40 5.15 -17.54 0.24
N ALA A 41 4.47 -16.88 -0.69
CA ALA A 41 4.77 -17.00 -2.10
C ALA A 41 6.23 -16.58 -2.39
N PRO A 42 6.91 -17.22 -3.34
CA PRO A 42 8.27 -16.83 -3.73
C PRO A 42 8.27 -15.41 -4.32
N PRO A 43 9.44 -14.73 -4.33
CA PRO A 43 9.56 -13.45 -5.01
C PRO A 43 9.16 -13.54 -6.48
N LEU A 44 8.49 -12.52 -6.96
CA LEU A 44 8.03 -12.41 -8.34
C LEU A 44 9.17 -11.97 -9.25
N ALA A 45 9.06 -12.29 -10.53
CA ALA A 45 9.97 -11.85 -11.58
C ALA A 45 9.33 -10.74 -12.44
N GLU A 46 10.14 -9.99 -13.16
CA GLU A 46 9.74 -8.84 -13.99
C GLU A 46 8.62 -9.17 -14.98
N GLY A 47 8.63 -10.36 -15.58
CA GLY A 47 7.61 -10.79 -16.56
C GLY A 47 6.18 -10.78 -16.01
N ALA A 48 5.99 -10.86 -14.69
CA ALA A 48 4.68 -10.83 -14.06
C ALA A 48 4.06 -9.42 -13.99
N LEU A 49 4.88 -8.37 -13.96
CA LEU A 49 4.43 -7.00 -13.64
C LEU A 49 3.33 -6.49 -14.58
N LYS A 50 3.45 -6.74 -15.89
CA LYS A 50 2.46 -6.27 -16.88
C LYS A 50 1.05 -6.77 -16.58
N GLY A 51 0.92 -7.97 -16.01
CA GLY A 51 -0.37 -8.59 -15.69
C GLY A 51 -1.06 -7.99 -14.47
N PHE A 52 -0.38 -7.16 -13.66
CA PHE A 52 -0.95 -6.60 -12.44
C PHE A 52 -1.67 -5.27 -12.68
N LEU A 53 -1.26 -4.48 -13.68
CA LEU A 53 -1.93 -3.23 -13.98
C LEU A 53 -3.41 -3.45 -14.33
N LEU A 54 -4.24 -2.46 -14.03
CA LEU A 54 -5.66 -2.48 -14.32
C LEU A 54 -5.92 -2.07 -15.78
N ALA A 55 -6.96 -2.64 -16.37
CA ALA A 55 -7.46 -2.19 -17.66
C ALA A 55 -8.16 -0.81 -17.54
N PRO A 56 -8.26 -0.04 -18.65
CA PRO A 56 -8.91 1.27 -18.64
C PRO A 56 -10.32 1.27 -18.03
N GLU A 57 -11.10 0.22 -18.27
CA GLU A 57 -12.46 0.07 -17.74
C GLU A 57 -12.48 0.00 -16.20
N GLN A 58 -11.48 -0.66 -15.61
CA GLN A 58 -11.35 -0.75 -14.15
C GLN A 58 -10.92 0.60 -13.55
N ILE A 59 -10.01 1.33 -14.22
CA ILE A 59 -9.60 2.68 -13.83
C ILE A 59 -10.79 3.63 -13.92
N ASN A 60 -11.54 3.61 -15.04
CA ASN A 60 -12.74 4.42 -15.22
C ASN A 60 -13.75 4.17 -14.09
N ALA A 61 -14.00 2.91 -13.74
CA ALA A 61 -14.91 2.57 -12.64
C ALA A 61 -14.42 3.11 -11.28
N ALA A 62 -13.12 3.02 -10.99
CA ALA A 62 -12.55 3.52 -9.74
C ALA A 62 -12.55 5.06 -9.66
N MET A 63 -12.40 5.73 -10.80
CA MET A 63 -12.38 7.19 -10.91
C MET A 63 -13.79 7.82 -11.04
N GLY A 64 -14.82 7.01 -11.34
CA GLY A 64 -16.15 7.52 -11.70
C GLY A 64 -16.16 8.21 -13.07
N ALA A 65 -15.21 7.84 -13.95
CA ALA A 65 -15.06 8.33 -15.31
C ALA A 65 -15.57 7.29 -16.33
N SER A 66 -15.59 7.63 -17.61
CA SER A 66 -16.05 6.71 -18.68
C SER A 66 -15.10 6.64 -19.90
N GLU A 67 -14.25 7.64 -20.09
CA GLU A 67 -13.51 7.83 -21.34
C GLU A 67 -12.01 7.92 -21.16
N MET A 68 -11.50 7.61 -19.95
CA MET A 68 -10.05 7.58 -19.72
C MET A 68 -9.42 6.44 -20.51
N THR A 69 -8.36 6.75 -21.22
CA THR A 69 -7.58 5.81 -22.02
C THR A 69 -6.11 5.89 -21.64
N ILE A 70 -5.33 4.85 -21.95
CA ILE A 70 -3.89 4.84 -21.72
C ILE A 70 -3.23 5.83 -22.69
N THR A 71 -2.66 6.91 -22.15
CA THR A 71 -1.94 7.92 -22.92
C THR A 71 -0.43 7.72 -22.90
N LYS A 72 0.09 7.05 -21.85
CA LYS A 72 1.50 6.70 -21.73
C LYS A 72 1.67 5.32 -21.12
N SER A 73 2.67 4.57 -21.57
CA SER A 73 3.14 3.33 -20.95
C SER A 73 4.66 3.35 -20.87
N ARG A 74 5.23 3.10 -19.67
CA ARG A 74 6.67 3.20 -19.44
C ARG A 74 7.20 1.93 -18.77
N ILE A 75 8.49 1.69 -19.01
CA ILE A 75 9.30 0.65 -18.34
C ILE A 75 10.44 1.29 -17.52
N ALA A 76 10.45 2.60 -17.42
CA ALA A 76 11.36 3.40 -16.62
C ALA A 76 10.56 4.43 -15.83
N MET A 77 11.10 4.86 -14.70
CA MET A 77 10.50 5.89 -13.87
C MET A 77 10.62 7.28 -14.51
N SER A 78 9.64 8.12 -14.23
CA SER A 78 9.68 9.56 -14.56
C SER A 78 10.61 10.31 -13.59
N ASP A 79 11.01 11.51 -13.95
CA ASP A 79 11.74 12.42 -13.05
C ASP A 79 11.18 13.85 -13.18
N ASP A 80 10.28 14.18 -12.28
CA ASP A 80 9.64 15.49 -12.19
C ASP A 80 10.26 16.35 -11.07
N SER A 81 11.41 15.94 -10.52
CA SER A 81 12.07 16.59 -9.38
C SER A 81 12.48 18.03 -9.63
N ALA A 82 12.73 18.40 -10.88
CA ALA A 82 13.07 19.78 -11.26
C ALA A 82 11.86 20.73 -11.20
N ALA A 83 10.65 20.19 -11.30
CA ALA A 83 9.41 20.95 -11.29
C ALA A 83 8.75 21.06 -9.90
N MET A 84 9.43 20.59 -8.84
CA MET A 84 8.88 20.48 -7.48
C MET A 84 9.67 21.29 -6.47
N ALA A 85 8.97 21.99 -5.58
CA ALA A 85 9.54 22.66 -4.42
C ALA A 85 8.60 22.55 -3.20
N PRO A 86 9.06 22.01 -2.05
CA PRO A 86 10.37 21.39 -1.83
C PRO A 86 10.44 19.98 -2.46
N LYS A 87 11.63 19.55 -2.86
CA LYS A 87 11.84 18.28 -3.61
C LYS A 87 11.45 17.02 -2.86
N GLU A 88 11.53 17.04 -1.55
CA GLU A 88 11.09 15.94 -0.68
C GLU A 88 9.60 15.62 -0.79
N CYS A 89 8.79 16.55 -1.28
CA CYS A 89 7.37 16.34 -1.52
C CYS A 89 7.05 15.56 -2.79
N LEU A 90 8.04 15.30 -3.65
CA LEU A 90 7.84 14.55 -4.90
C LEU A 90 7.20 13.17 -4.66
N ALA A 91 7.55 12.50 -3.55
CA ALA A 91 6.97 11.21 -3.19
C ALA A 91 5.46 11.27 -2.91
N VAL A 92 4.96 12.44 -2.46
CA VAL A 92 3.55 12.69 -2.16
C VAL A 92 2.81 13.21 -3.39
N ASP A 93 3.50 13.89 -4.29
CA ASP A 93 2.91 14.47 -5.50
C ASP A 93 2.67 13.43 -6.60
N SER A 94 3.72 12.66 -6.94
CA SER A 94 3.70 11.81 -8.14
C SER A 94 4.11 10.37 -7.86
N SER A 95 3.58 9.42 -8.65
CA SER A 95 3.97 8.01 -8.62
C SER A 95 5.23 7.74 -9.44
N ALA A 96 5.89 6.61 -9.18
CA ALA A 96 7.01 6.06 -9.95
C ALA A 96 8.11 7.08 -10.32
N GLN A 97 8.56 7.89 -9.36
CA GLN A 97 9.55 8.93 -9.56
C GLN A 97 10.99 8.43 -9.30
N ALA A 98 11.89 8.62 -10.27
CA ALA A 98 13.27 8.14 -10.22
C ALA A 98 14.02 8.63 -8.97
N GLN A 99 13.84 9.90 -8.58
CA GLN A 99 14.49 10.45 -7.40
C GLN A 99 13.96 9.85 -6.09
N VAL A 100 12.67 9.51 -6.04
CA VAL A 100 12.04 8.87 -4.87
C VAL A 100 12.56 7.45 -4.69
N TYR A 101 12.77 6.72 -5.79
CA TYR A 101 13.26 5.34 -5.77
C TYR A 101 14.79 5.23 -5.85
N ALA A 102 15.52 6.35 -5.93
CA ALA A 102 16.97 6.34 -5.99
C ALA A 102 17.59 5.61 -4.79
N GLY A 103 18.50 4.67 -5.03
CA GLY A 103 19.17 3.90 -3.99
C GLY A 103 18.29 2.85 -3.30
N SER A 104 17.01 2.70 -3.63
CA SER A 104 16.12 1.71 -3.02
C SER A 104 16.42 0.26 -3.43
N GLY A 105 17.12 0.08 -4.55
CA GLY A 105 17.45 -1.23 -5.11
C GLY A 105 16.29 -1.89 -5.87
N PHE A 106 15.28 -1.14 -6.33
CA PHE A 106 14.28 -1.68 -7.25
C PHE A 106 14.95 -2.18 -8.54
N ILE A 107 14.33 -3.14 -9.22
CA ILE A 107 14.92 -3.80 -10.39
C ILE A 107 14.09 -3.66 -11.67
N ALA A 108 12.80 -3.36 -11.55
CA ALA A 108 11.93 -3.14 -12.70
C ALA A 108 10.70 -2.32 -12.32
N VAL A 109 10.10 -1.64 -13.29
CA VAL A 109 8.84 -0.91 -13.17
C VAL A 109 7.97 -1.11 -14.40
N ARG A 110 6.66 -1.10 -14.21
CA ARG A 110 5.66 -0.88 -15.26
C ARG A 110 4.76 0.22 -14.78
N ASP A 111 4.58 1.21 -15.63
CA ASP A 111 3.82 2.43 -15.34
C ASP A 111 2.88 2.73 -16.52
N GLN A 112 1.68 3.22 -16.19
CA GLN A 112 0.71 3.69 -17.17
C GLN A 112 0.01 4.94 -16.67
N THR A 113 -0.09 5.94 -17.54
CA THR A 113 -0.91 7.15 -17.35
C THR A 113 -2.18 7.02 -18.15
N LEU A 114 -3.32 7.39 -17.55
CA LEU A 114 -4.64 7.40 -18.18
C LEU A 114 -5.32 8.76 -17.96
N GLN A 115 -5.99 9.26 -18.99
CA GLN A 115 -6.80 10.49 -18.95
C GLN A 115 -7.78 10.54 -20.14
N GLU A 116 -8.73 11.50 -20.14
CA GLU A 116 -9.73 11.66 -21.21
C GLU A 116 -9.27 12.46 -22.42
N GLY A 117 -7.98 12.63 -22.63
CA GLY A 117 -7.41 13.48 -23.68
C GLY A 117 -6.77 14.74 -23.09
N ASP A 118 -6.65 15.82 -23.88
CA ASP A 118 -5.87 17.00 -23.49
C ASP A 118 -6.59 17.86 -22.42
N ASN A 119 -7.92 17.92 -22.46
CA ASN A 119 -8.75 18.68 -21.51
C ASN A 119 -9.39 17.72 -20.51
N PHE A 120 -8.58 16.93 -19.82
CA PHE A 120 -9.04 15.91 -18.89
C PHE A 120 -9.63 16.50 -17.59
N THR A 121 -10.63 15.81 -17.06
CA THR A 121 -11.23 16.02 -15.74
C THR A 121 -10.82 14.94 -14.74
N HIS A 122 -10.23 13.86 -15.23
CA HIS A 122 -9.66 12.79 -14.45
C HIS A 122 -8.27 12.43 -14.96
N TYR A 123 -7.36 12.22 -14.04
CA TYR A 123 -6.01 11.73 -14.30
C TYR A 123 -5.74 10.54 -13.39
N ALA A 124 -5.15 9.49 -13.92
CA ALA A 124 -4.67 8.36 -13.15
C ALA A 124 -3.30 7.92 -13.64
N GLU A 125 -2.41 7.63 -12.72
CA GLU A 125 -1.15 6.96 -12.97
C GLU A 125 -1.06 5.75 -12.05
N GLN A 126 -0.85 4.58 -12.63
CA GLN A 126 -0.70 3.32 -11.92
C GLN A 126 0.67 2.71 -12.23
N ALA A 127 1.39 2.35 -11.20
CA ALA A 127 2.69 1.70 -11.36
C ALA A 127 2.83 0.47 -10.45
N VAL A 128 3.61 -0.51 -10.92
CA VAL A 128 4.09 -1.64 -10.13
C VAL A 128 5.59 -1.68 -10.20
N VAL A 129 6.25 -1.67 -9.04
CA VAL A 129 7.69 -1.59 -8.89
C VAL A 129 8.21 -2.85 -8.23
N LEU A 130 9.10 -3.56 -8.89
CA LEU A 130 9.67 -4.83 -8.45
C LEU A 130 10.94 -4.61 -7.65
N PHE A 131 11.04 -5.31 -6.55
CA PHE A 131 12.27 -5.43 -5.75
C PHE A 131 12.82 -6.85 -5.80
N PRO A 132 14.12 -7.07 -5.53
CA PRO A 132 14.70 -8.42 -5.47
C PRO A 132 14.03 -9.30 -4.42
N THR A 133 13.59 -8.72 -3.30
CA THR A 133 12.99 -9.43 -2.17
C THR A 133 11.86 -8.65 -1.52
N ALA A 134 10.93 -9.36 -0.87
CA ALA A 134 9.87 -8.75 -0.07
C ALA A 134 10.42 -7.90 1.11
N LYS A 135 11.63 -8.25 1.62
CA LYS A 135 12.28 -7.47 2.66
C LYS A 135 12.69 -6.08 2.15
N GLN A 136 13.25 -5.99 0.94
CA GLN A 136 13.65 -4.71 0.34
C GLN A 136 12.43 -3.85 -0.02
N ALA A 137 11.38 -4.45 -0.61
CA ALA A 137 10.13 -3.75 -0.84
C ALA A 137 9.50 -3.22 0.48
N GLY A 138 9.54 -4.03 1.54
CA GLY A 138 9.07 -3.63 2.86
C GLY A 138 9.89 -2.49 3.48
N ALA A 139 11.21 -2.50 3.30
CA ALA A 139 12.07 -1.40 3.76
C ALA A 139 11.76 -0.09 3.04
N PHE A 140 11.55 -0.13 1.72
CA PHE A 140 11.13 1.02 0.94
C PHE A 140 9.76 1.56 1.42
N PHE A 141 8.78 0.68 1.62
CA PHE A 141 7.46 1.06 2.11
C PHE A 141 7.52 1.75 3.48
N THR A 142 8.31 1.22 4.40
CA THR A 142 8.50 1.80 5.74
C THR A 142 9.14 3.19 5.66
N ALA A 143 10.21 3.34 4.87
CA ALA A 143 10.86 4.64 4.66
C ALA A 143 9.91 5.66 4.00
N SER A 144 9.06 5.23 3.06
CA SER A 144 8.05 6.08 2.43
C SER A 144 7.02 6.56 3.44
N ALA A 145 6.57 5.70 4.37
CA ALA A 145 5.63 6.08 5.41
C ALA A 145 6.18 7.17 6.35
N GLU A 146 7.47 7.13 6.65
CA GLU A 146 8.15 8.17 7.42
C GLU A 146 8.30 9.46 6.60
N GLN A 147 8.77 9.36 5.35
CA GLN A 147 9.03 10.50 4.48
C GLN A 147 7.75 11.29 4.14
N TRP A 148 6.63 10.62 3.80
CA TRP A 148 5.40 11.30 3.43
C TRP A 148 4.90 12.24 4.52
N GLY A 149 5.12 11.88 5.80
CA GLY A 149 4.75 12.68 6.95
C GLY A 149 5.47 14.03 7.04
N THR A 150 6.59 14.21 6.35
CA THR A 150 7.38 15.46 6.36
C THR A 150 6.83 16.51 5.39
N CYS A 151 6.15 16.09 4.31
CA CYS A 151 5.55 16.98 3.33
C CYS A 151 4.19 17.51 3.82
N LYS A 152 4.04 18.83 3.91
CA LYS A 152 2.79 19.49 4.27
C LYS A 152 2.23 20.36 3.16
N GLN A 153 3.10 20.99 2.42
CA GLN A 153 2.77 21.87 1.30
C GLN A 153 3.87 21.78 0.25
N TYR A 154 3.50 21.96 -1.00
CA TYR A 154 4.46 22.05 -2.10
C TYR A 154 3.93 22.94 -3.22
N THR A 155 4.85 23.30 -4.13
CA THR A 155 4.56 24.14 -5.30
C THR A 155 5.16 23.48 -6.54
N HIS A 156 4.41 23.41 -7.62
CA HIS A 156 4.94 23.13 -8.94
C HIS A 156 5.59 24.38 -9.50
N THR A 157 6.90 24.37 -9.69
CA THR A 157 7.67 25.56 -10.08
C THR A 157 7.37 26.08 -11.48
N GLN A 158 6.82 25.23 -12.36
CA GLN A 158 6.46 25.60 -13.73
C GLN A 158 5.09 26.25 -13.83
N SER A 159 4.08 25.68 -13.16
CA SER A 159 2.70 26.17 -13.17
C SER A 159 2.41 27.16 -12.04
N HIS A 160 3.31 27.26 -11.06
CA HIS A 160 3.12 27.98 -9.80
C HIS A 160 1.89 27.54 -9.00
N SER A 161 1.37 26.34 -9.26
CA SER A 161 0.28 25.79 -8.47
C SER A 161 0.78 25.39 -7.08
N GLU A 162 0.03 25.76 -6.06
CA GLU A 162 0.31 25.48 -4.65
C GLU A 162 -0.62 24.37 -4.16
N TRP A 163 -0.07 23.48 -3.36
CA TRP A 163 -0.76 22.28 -2.87
C TRP A 163 -0.63 22.12 -1.37
N THR A 164 -1.70 21.73 -0.72
CA THR A 164 -1.71 21.35 0.70
C THR A 164 -1.95 19.86 0.83
N VAL A 165 -1.04 19.18 1.55
CA VAL A 165 -1.11 17.74 1.81
C VAL A 165 -1.99 17.47 3.02
N GLY A 166 -2.96 16.58 2.86
CA GLY A 166 -3.84 16.14 3.92
C GLY A 166 -3.19 15.16 4.89
N ALA A 167 -3.99 14.57 5.75
CA ALA A 167 -3.53 13.56 6.69
C ALA A 167 -2.96 12.33 5.97
N ILE A 168 -1.80 11.87 6.44
CA ILE A 168 -1.23 10.61 5.97
C ILE A 168 -1.90 9.46 6.72
N SER A 169 -2.43 8.51 5.98
CA SER A 169 -2.99 7.26 6.51
C SER A 169 -2.10 6.07 6.14
N ASN A 170 -1.92 5.15 7.07
CA ASN A 170 -1.30 3.84 6.82
C ASN A 170 -2.22 2.78 7.39
N THR A 171 -3.12 2.27 6.56
CA THR A 171 -4.17 1.35 6.97
C THR A 171 -4.16 0.10 6.09
N ASN A 172 -4.16 -1.09 6.71
CA ASN A 172 -4.17 -2.37 6.02
C ASN A 172 -3.02 -2.56 4.99
N GLY A 173 -1.85 -1.95 5.25
CA GLY A 173 -0.69 -2.02 4.35
C GLY A 173 -0.80 -1.12 3.13
N VAL A 174 -1.68 -0.12 3.16
CA VAL A 174 -1.78 0.94 2.16
C VAL A 174 -1.48 2.27 2.84
N LEU A 175 -0.43 2.93 2.38
CA LEU A 175 -0.09 4.30 2.72
C LEU A 175 -0.84 5.21 1.76
N SER A 176 -1.53 6.24 2.24
CA SER A 176 -2.32 7.13 1.40
C SER A 176 -2.44 8.55 1.95
N THR A 177 -2.70 9.48 1.05
CA THR A 177 -3.05 10.87 1.35
C THR A 177 -3.81 11.51 0.19
N ILE A 178 -4.38 12.69 0.41
CA ILE A 178 -4.92 13.56 -0.64
C ILE A 178 -4.22 14.91 -0.52
N ALA A 179 -3.70 15.41 -1.63
CA ALA A 179 -3.19 16.77 -1.75
C ALA A 179 -4.21 17.62 -2.53
N THR A 180 -4.57 18.79 -1.99
CA THR A 180 -5.55 19.70 -2.59
C THR A 180 -4.84 20.91 -3.18
N GLN A 181 -5.13 21.21 -4.45
CA GLN A 181 -4.61 22.40 -5.12
C GLN A 181 -5.30 23.66 -4.58
N GLN A 182 -4.51 24.65 -4.20
CA GLN A 182 -5.01 25.94 -3.76
C GLN A 182 -5.43 26.78 -4.98
N ASN A 183 -6.54 27.47 -4.89
CA ASN A 183 -7.04 28.36 -5.94
C ASN A 183 -7.10 27.70 -7.35
N ALA A 184 -7.41 26.40 -7.41
CA ALA A 184 -7.58 25.69 -8.66
C ALA A 184 -8.72 26.26 -9.49
N MET A 185 -8.58 26.29 -10.84
CA MET A 185 -9.63 26.71 -11.75
C MET A 185 -10.88 25.82 -11.60
N ALA A 186 -10.68 24.51 -11.45
CA ALA A 186 -11.74 23.58 -11.06
C ALA A 186 -11.76 23.49 -9.52
N ALA A 187 -12.73 24.15 -8.90
CA ALA A 187 -12.83 24.16 -7.43
C ALA A 187 -12.90 22.71 -6.88
N GLY A 188 -12.05 22.41 -5.90
CA GLY A 188 -11.96 21.09 -5.32
C GLY A 188 -10.99 20.13 -6.05
N TRP A 189 -10.24 20.61 -7.04
CA TRP A 189 -9.19 19.81 -7.70
C TRP A 189 -8.18 19.31 -6.68
N ALA A 190 -8.01 18.01 -6.63
CA ALA A 190 -7.13 17.34 -5.69
C ALA A 190 -6.53 16.07 -6.30
N CYS A 191 -5.42 15.62 -5.74
CA CYS A 191 -4.78 14.37 -6.13
C CYS A 191 -4.70 13.41 -4.94
N GLY A 192 -5.22 12.20 -5.13
CA GLY A 192 -5.05 11.09 -4.21
C GLY A 192 -3.77 10.32 -4.51
N ARG A 193 -3.02 9.99 -3.47
CA ARG A 193 -1.83 9.13 -3.55
C ARG A 193 -2.06 7.85 -2.76
N ALA A 194 -1.60 6.73 -3.30
CA ALA A 194 -1.59 5.46 -2.58
C ALA A 194 -0.33 4.65 -2.91
N LEU A 195 0.27 4.07 -1.87
CA LEU A 195 1.37 3.13 -1.97
C LEU A 195 0.98 1.86 -1.23
N ALA A 196 1.03 0.69 -1.89
CA ALA A 196 0.73 -0.59 -1.26
C ALA A 196 1.90 -1.56 -1.40
N LEU A 197 2.15 -2.35 -0.34
CA LEU A 197 3.16 -3.39 -0.32
C LEU A 197 2.51 -4.76 -0.49
N ARG A 198 2.95 -5.53 -1.48
CA ARG A 198 2.54 -6.91 -1.66
C ARG A 198 3.69 -7.78 -2.16
N ASN A 199 4.09 -8.80 -1.40
CA ASN A 199 5.26 -9.63 -1.70
C ASN A 199 6.53 -8.75 -1.91
N ASN A 200 7.20 -8.86 -3.05
CA ASN A 200 8.35 -8.04 -3.44
C ASN A 200 7.98 -6.93 -4.44
N VAL A 201 6.70 -6.51 -4.44
CA VAL A 201 6.17 -5.46 -5.31
C VAL A 201 5.64 -4.29 -4.47
N ILE A 202 5.97 -3.09 -4.88
CA ILE A 202 5.29 -1.86 -4.49
C ILE A 202 4.30 -1.49 -5.60
N VAL A 203 3.05 -1.29 -5.23
CA VAL A 203 2.02 -0.67 -6.06
C VAL A 203 2.03 0.81 -5.74
N ASP A 204 2.16 1.66 -6.75
CA ASP A 204 2.33 3.11 -6.59
C ASP A 204 1.33 3.84 -7.50
N VAL A 205 0.40 4.57 -6.91
CA VAL A 205 -0.76 5.13 -7.62
C VAL A 205 -0.92 6.62 -7.32
N ASN A 206 -1.22 7.38 -8.37
CA ASN A 206 -1.67 8.76 -8.28
C ASN A 206 -2.98 8.93 -9.06
N THR A 207 -3.96 9.64 -8.50
CA THR A 207 -5.23 9.96 -9.18
C THR A 207 -5.62 11.39 -8.90
N CYS A 208 -6.04 12.15 -9.93
CA CYS A 208 -6.49 13.52 -9.75
C CYS A 208 -7.87 13.74 -10.39
N SER A 209 -8.73 14.46 -9.68
CA SER A 209 -10.03 14.94 -10.16
C SER A 209 -10.58 15.99 -9.20
N VAL A 210 -11.73 16.53 -9.52
CA VAL A 210 -12.54 17.25 -8.50
C VAL A 210 -13.06 16.21 -7.52
N ASP A 211 -12.59 16.25 -6.27
CA ASP A 211 -12.93 15.26 -5.22
C ASP A 211 -12.56 13.80 -5.55
N PRO A 212 -11.26 13.45 -5.59
CA PRO A 212 -10.80 12.10 -5.95
C PRO A 212 -11.19 11.00 -4.96
N LYS A 213 -11.68 11.36 -3.76
CA LYS A 213 -12.09 10.41 -2.70
C LYS A 213 -11.02 9.33 -2.45
N ASN A 214 -11.41 8.06 -2.54
CA ASN A 214 -10.54 6.91 -2.31
C ASN A 214 -9.99 6.28 -3.61
N SER A 215 -10.13 6.93 -4.77
CA SER A 215 -9.79 6.33 -6.07
C SER A 215 -8.37 5.74 -6.13
N ALA A 216 -7.37 6.45 -5.61
CA ALA A 216 -6.00 5.93 -5.54
C ALA A 216 -5.87 4.68 -4.67
N VAL A 217 -6.54 4.65 -3.51
CA VAL A 217 -6.56 3.50 -2.59
C VAL A 217 -7.28 2.31 -3.22
N ASP A 218 -8.40 2.56 -3.90
CA ASP A 218 -9.20 1.51 -4.55
C ASP A 218 -8.42 0.87 -5.70
N ILE A 219 -7.73 1.67 -6.53
CA ILE A 219 -6.84 1.18 -7.59
C ILE A 219 -5.69 0.39 -6.99
N ALA A 220 -5.00 0.92 -5.97
CA ALA A 220 -3.88 0.24 -5.33
C ALA A 220 -4.29 -1.11 -4.73
N ASN A 221 -5.45 -1.20 -4.08
CA ASN A 221 -6.00 -2.43 -3.54
C ASN A 221 -6.34 -3.45 -4.63
N GLN A 222 -6.97 -3.02 -5.74
CA GLN A 222 -7.29 -3.89 -6.87
C GLN A 222 -6.03 -4.47 -7.51
N ILE A 223 -4.97 -3.65 -7.69
CA ILE A 223 -3.68 -4.12 -8.19
C ILE A 223 -3.04 -5.09 -7.19
N ALA A 224 -2.98 -4.72 -5.91
CA ALA A 224 -2.39 -5.55 -4.86
C ALA A 224 -3.09 -6.92 -4.74
N ALA A 225 -4.39 -6.99 -4.97
CA ALA A 225 -5.15 -8.26 -4.97
C ALA A 225 -4.74 -9.22 -6.09
N LYS A 226 -4.18 -8.70 -7.21
CA LYS A 226 -3.65 -9.51 -8.32
C LYS A 226 -2.24 -10.04 -8.05
N VAL A 227 -1.52 -9.46 -7.08
CA VAL A 227 -0.16 -9.84 -6.72
C VAL A 227 -0.19 -11.01 -5.71
N PRO A 228 0.42 -12.17 -6.00
CA PRO A 228 0.51 -13.30 -5.06
C PRO A 228 1.18 -12.91 -3.74
N ALA A 229 0.65 -13.41 -2.60
CA ALA A 229 1.10 -13.08 -1.25
C ALA A 229 2.16 -14.06 -0.73
#